data_9c56dd7a4461063f9e9c04279bd5ba15
#
_entry.id   9c56dd7a4461063f9e9c04279bd5ba15
#
_cell.length_a   1.000
_cell.length_b   1.000
_cell.length_c   1.000
_cell.angle_alpha   90.00
_cell.angle_beta   90.00
_cell.angle_gamma   90.00
#
_symmetry.space_group_name_H-M   'P 1'
#
loop_
_entity.id
_entity.type
_entity.pdbx_description
1 polymer ?
#
loop_
_entity_poly.entity_id
_entity_poly.type
_entity_poly.pdbx_seq_one_letter_code
_entity_poly.pdbx_strand_id
1 'polypeptide(L)'
;MLRFGTTPDPNRRYTRRPGAYAILPHKGGLLATYQGGRNQEYQLPGGGIDPGESPLQALHREVFEETGWRITQPRVFFRFKVFSFMPDYDLWAEKICTIYVAHPVYQKSA
;
A
#
# COMPACT_ATOMS: atom_id res chain seq x y z
N MET A 1 -13.26 -1.03 11.75
CA MET A 1 -11.97 -1.22 11.05
C MET A 1 -10.88 -1.54 12.06
N LEU A 2 -10.08 -2.56 11.78
CA LEU A 2 -8.96 -2.92 12.65
C LEU A 2 -7.96 -1.76 12.73
N ARG A 3 -7.36 -1.61 13.91
CA ARG A 3 -6.30 -0.62 14.12
C ARG A 3 -5.05 -1.34 14.62
N PHE A 4 -3.91 -1.00 14.01
CA PHE A 4 -2.61 -1.49 14.42
C PHE A 4 -1.74 -0.31 14.86
N GLY A 5 -0.71 -0.61 15.65
CA GLY A 5 0.24 0.39 16.08
C GLY A 5 -0.23 1.22 17.27
N THR A 6 0.25 2.44 17.32
CA THR A 6 0.08 3.33 18.45
C THR A 6 -1.35 3.84 18.59
N THR A 7 -1.85 3.94 19.82
CA THR A 7 -3.12 4.60 20.10
C THR A 7 -3.00 6.08 19.73
N PRO A 8 -4.00 6.64 19.00
CA PRO A 8 -3.92 8.05 18.62
C PRO A 8 -4.01 8.97 19.85
N ASP A 9 -3.27 10.08 19.77
CA ASP A 9 -3.32 11.14 20.76
C ASP A 9 -4.51 12.05 20.46
N PRO A 10 -5.48 12.21 21.37
CA PRO A 10 -6.68 13.02 21.12
C PRO A 10 -6.36 14.50 20.90
N ASN A 11 -5.21 14.97 21.32
CA ASN A 11 -4.78 16.38 21.18
C ASN A 11 -3.97 16.63 19.92
N ARG A 12 -3.74 15.61 19.09
CA ARG A 12 -2.91 15.70 17.90
C ARG A 12 -3.79 15.70 16.65
N ARG A 13 -3.43 16.56 15.68
CA ARG A 13 -4.09 16.54 14.38
C ARG A 13 -3.47 15.46 13.51
N TYR A 14 -4.32 14.65 12.89
CA TYR A 14 -3.89 13.62 11.93
C TYR A 14 -4.43 13.93 10.54
N THR A 15 -3.57 13.75 9.55
CA THR A 15 -3.96 13.85 8.15
C THR A 15 -4.32 12.46 7.64
N ARG A 16 -5.49 12.32 7.04
CA ARG A 16 -5.93 11.06 6.47
C ARG A 16 -5.13 10.74 5.21
N ARG A 17 -4.55 9.55 5.15
CA ARG A 17 -3.71 9.09 4.05
C ARG A 17 -4.17 7.70 3.61
N PRO A 18 -5.13 7.62 2.67
CA PRO A 18 -5.57 6.31 2.17
C PRO A 18 -4.52 5.69 1.24
N GLY A 19 -4.40 4.37 1.30
CA GLY A 19 -3.50 3.63 0.44
C GLY A 19 -4.12 2.30 0.01
N ALA A 20 -3.63 1.76 -1.11
CA ALA A 20 -4.04 0.48 -1.68
C ALA A 20 -2.82 -0.38 -1.93
N TYR A 21 -2.85 -1.63 -1.44
CA TYR A 21 -1.72 -2.56 -1.49
C TYR A 21 -2.21 -3.92 -1.95
N ALA A 22 -1.31 -4.71 -2.55
CA ALA A 22 -1.69 -5.99 -3.13
C ALA A 22 -0.87 -7.15 -2.58
N ILE A 23 -1.56 -8.26 -2.29
CA ILE A 23 -0.94 -9.56 -2.12
C ILE A 23 -1.01 -10.23 -3.50
N LEU A 24 0.15 -10.53 -4.07
CA LEU A 24 0.29 -11.02 -5.45
C LEU A 24 0.96 -12.39 -5.44
N PRO A 25 0.19 -13.49 -5.34
CA PRO A 25 0.78 -14.83 -5.43
C PRO A 25 1.42 -15.06 -6.79
N HIS A 26 2.62 -15.62 -6.80
CA HIS A 26 3.35 -15.89 -8.03
C HIS A 26 4.37 -17.01 -7.80
N LYS A 27 4.27 -18.09 -8.58
CA LYS A 27 5.24 -19.21 -8.58
C LYS A 27 5.58 -19.74 -7.18
N GLY A 28 4.56 -19.95 -6.37
CA GLY A 28 4.73 -20.50 -5.02
C GLY A 28 5.17 -19.52 -3.95
N GLY A 29 5.28 -18.23 -4.31
CA GLY A 29 5.63 -17.15 -3.37
C GLY A 29 4.75 -15.94 -3.56
N LEU A 30 5.22 -14.81 -3.10
CA LEU A 30 4.55 -13.52 -3.25
C LEU A 30 5.50 -12.54 -3.91
N LEU A 31 4.96 -11.73 -4.83
CA LEU A 31 5.69 -10.58 -5.34
C LEU A 31 5.74 -9.51 -4.25
N ALA A 32 6.91 -8.96 -4.02
CA ALA A 32 7.13 -7.93 -3.02
C ALA A 32 8.08 -6.89 -3.56
N THR A 33 8.02 -5.68 -3.00
CA THR A 33 9.02 -4.65 -3.27
C THR A 33 10.06 -4.68 -2.15
N TYR A 34 11.29 -4.37 -2.51
CA TYR A 34 12.38 -4.26 -1.55
C TYR A 34 12.74 -2.79 -1.39
N GLN A 35 12.61 -2.32 -0.16
CA GLN A 35 13.01 -0.96 0.16
C GLN A 35 14.40 -0.99 0.80
N GLY A 36 15.37 -0.47 0.07
CA GLY A 36 16.73 -0.36 0.56
C GLY A 36 16.91 0.78 1.55
N GLY A 37 18.15 1.09 1.87
CA GLY A 37 18.49 2.17 2.77
C GLY A 37 18.39 1.77 4.23
N ARG A 38 17.84 2.66 5.05
CA ARG A 38 17.90 2.50 6.51
C ARG A 38 17.10 1.29 7.01
N ASN A 39 15.95 1.01 6.42
CA ASN A 39 15.05 -0.03 6.92
C ASN A 39 15.19 -1.38 6.21
N GLN A 40 15.73 -1.45 5.02
CA GLN A 40 16.04 -2.68 4.28
C GLN A 40 14.98 -3.77 4.46
N GLU A 41 13.75 -3.51 4.06
CA GLU A 41 12.65 -4.45 4.27
C GLU A 41 11.88 -4.71 2.99
N TYR A 42 11.18 -5.87 2.96
CA TYR A 42 10.24 -6.19 1.90
C TYR A 42 8.87 -5.66 2.26
N GLN A 43 8.15 -5.17 1.25
CA GLN A 43 6.83 -4.59 1.44
C GLN A 43 5.88 -5.11 0.37
N LEU A 44 4.58 -5.11 0.68
CA LEU A 44 3.56 -5.36 -0.33
C LEU A 44 3.60 -4.24 -1.37
N PRO A 45 3.48 -4.58 -2.68
CA PRO A 45 3.35 -3.54 -3.70
C PRO A 45 2.10 -2.70 -3.49
N GLY A 46 2.21 -1.41 -3.73
CA GLY A 46 1.11 -0.48 -3.55
C GLY A 46 1.59 0.85 -3.04
N GLY A 47 0.66 1.72 -2.70
CA GLY A 47 0.99 3.04 -2.21
C GLY A 47 -0.22 3.92 -2.02
N GLY A 48 0.04 5.22 -1.87
CA GLY A 48 -0.99 6.20 -1.62
C GLY A 48 -1.95 6.39 -2.80
N ILE A 49 -3.17 6.71 -2.47
CA ILE A 49 -4.21 7.05 -3.45
C ILE A 49 -4.14 8.55 -3.68
N ASP A 50 -3.92 8.96 -4.94
CA ASP A 50 -3.84 10.37 -5.28
C ASP A 50 -5.23 11.01 -5.31
N PRO A 51 -5.34 12.34 -5.11
CA PRO A 51 -6.61 13.03 -5.23
C PRO A 51 -7.28 12.76 -6.58
N GLY A 52 -8.57 12.41 -6.55
CA GLY A 52 -9.34 12.11 -7.75
C GLY A 52 -9.17 10.69 -8.29
N GLU A 53 -8.27 9.92 -7.71
CA GLU A 53 -8.00 8.55 -8.11
C GLU A 53 -8.87 7.58 -7.28
N SER A 54 -9.43 6.55 -7.91
CA SER A 54 -10.10 5.49 -7.16
C SER A 54 -9.07 4.58 -6.51
N PRO A 55 -9.44 3.82 -5.47
CA PRO A 55 -8.52 2.84 -4.88
C PRO A 55 -7.98 1.81 -5.88
N LEU A 56 -8.83 1.33 -6.81
CA LEU A 56 -8.38 0.37 -7.82
C LEU A 56 -7.44 1.02 -8.84
N GLN A 57 -7.71 2.26 -9.25
CA GLN A 57 -6.78 2.98 -10.13
C GLN A 57 -5.42 3.13 -9.47
N ALA A 58 -5.40 3.50 -8.19
CA ALA A 58 -4.16 3.63 -7.43
C ALA A 58 -3.43 2.30 -7.35
N LEU A 59 -4.17 1.21 -7.07
CA LEU A 59 -3.58 -0.12 -6.95
C LEU A 59 -2.88 -0.53 -8.24
N HIS A 60 -3.57 -0.42 -9.39
CA HIS A 60 -2.99 -0.76 -10.68
C HIS A 60 -1.76 0.09 -11.00
N ARG A 61 -1.85 1.40 -10.76
CA ARG A 61 -0.76 2.32 -11.03
C ARG A 61 0.47 2.01 -10.17
N GLU A 62 0.27 1.91 -8.86
CA GLU A 62 1.38 1.71 -7.92
C GLU A 62 2.07 0.36 -8.13
N VAL A 63 1.28 -0.71 -8.31
CA VAL A 63 1.88 -2.03 -8.56
C VAL A 63 2.71 -2.01 -9.84
N PHE A 64 2.20 -1.39 -10.90
CA PHE A 64 2.94 -1.32 -12.16
C PHE A 64 4.21 -0.46 -12.03
N GLU A 65 4.11 0.69 -11.36
CA GLU A 65 5.28 1.56 -11.15
C GLU A 65 6.39 0.84 -10.37
N GLU A 66 6.02 0.08 -9.34
CA GLU A 66 6.99 -0.54 -8.46
C GLU A 66 7.54 -1.86 -8.97
N THR A 67 6.74 -2.63 -9.71
CA THR A 67 7.10 -4.01 -10.08
C THR A 67 7.13 -4.27 -11.57
N GLY A 68 6.52 -3.42 -12.38
CA GLY A 68 6.32 -3.68 -13.81
C GLY A 68 5.24 -4.70 -14.11
N TRP A 69 4.54 -5.22 -13.10
CA TRP A 69 3.48 -6.19 -13.30
C TRP A 69 2.12 -5.52 -13.47
N ARG A 70 1.36 -6.03 -14.45
CA ARG A 70 -0.07 -5.78 -14.56
C ARG A 70 -0.80 -6.84 -13.74
N ILE A 71 -1.94 -6.45 -13.17
CA ILE A 71 -2.71 -7.34 -12.30
C ILE A 71 -4.15 -7.43 -12.79
N THR A 72 -4.84 -8.49 -12.37
CA THR A 72 -6.25 -8.69 -12.69
C THR A 72 -7.01 -9.22 -11.48
N GLN A 73 -8.33 -9.03 -11.50
CA GLN A 73 -9.27 -9.55 -10.51
C GLN A 73 -8.90 -9.17 -9.07
N PRO A 74 -8.62 -7.89 -8.78
CA PRO A 74 -8.33 -7.50 -7.40
C PRO A 74 -9.59 -7.62 -6.54
N ARG A 75 -9.43 -8.24 -5.37
CA ARG A 75 -10.51 -8.38 -4.39
C ARG A 75 -10.00 -7.91 -3.05
N VAL A 76 -10.85 -7.18 -2.32
CA VAL A 76 -10.49 -6.71 -0.98
C VAL A 76 -10.31 -7.91 -0.07
N PHE A 77 -9.16 -7.97 0.60
CA PHE A 77 -8.86 -8.98 1.60
C PHE A 77 -9.19 -8.46 3.00
N PHE A 78 -8.63 -7.30 3.37
CA PHE A 78 -8.99 -6.63 4.61
C PHE A 78 -8.54 -5.17 4.58
N ARG A 79 -9.05 -4.39 5.54
CA ARG A 79 -8.68 -2.99 5.74
C ARG A 79 -8.24 -2.79 7.17
N PHE A 80 -7.28 -1.88 7.35
CA PHE A 80 -6.85 -1.49 8.69
C PHE A 80 -6.38 -0.04 8.68
N LYS A 81 -6.23 0.53 9.87
CA LYS A 81 -5.65 1.86 10.00
C LYS A 81 -4.46 1.84 10.94
N VAL A 82 -3.53 2.75 10.69
CA VAL A 82 -2.35 2.97 11.51
C VAL A 82 -2.17 4.46 11.69
N PHE A 83 -1.95 4.89 12.93
CA PHE A 83 -1.58 6.26 13.23
C PHE A 83 -0.06 6.32 13.38
N SER A 84 0.61 7.12 12.56
CA SER A 84 2.07 7.20 12.58
C SER A 84 2.55 8.54 12.08
N PHE A 85 3.78 8.90 12.49
CA PHE A 85 4.44 10.07 11.95
C PHE A 85 5.11 9.73 10.63
N MET A 86 4.92 10.58 9.62
CA MET A 86 5.54 10.44 8.30
C MET A 86 6.63 11.51 8.17
N PRO A 87 7.90 11.16 8.40
CA PRO A 87 8.97 12.18 8.43
C PRO A 87 9.19 12.88 7.10
N ASP A 88 8.98 12.18 5.97
CA ASP A 88 9.16 12.77 4.65
C ASP A 88 8.19 13.91 4.36
N TYR A 89 7.04 13.92 5.03
CA TYR A 89 6.00 14.93 4.86
C TYR A 89 5.83 15.81 6.09
N ASP A 90 6.59 15.54 7.14
CA ASP A 90 6.52 16.25 8.42
C ASP A 90 5.08 16.35 8.92
N LEU A 91 4.38 15.23 8.95
CA LEU A 91 3.01 15.19 9.43
C LEU A 91 2.70 13.88 10.15
N TRP A 92 1.69 13.95 11.02
CA TRP A 92 1.09 12.79 11.63
C TRP A 92 -0.05 12.30 10.74
N ALA A 93 -0.04 11.01 10.43
CA ALA A 93 -0.98 10.43 9.48
C ALA A 93 -1.91 9.43 10.13
N GLU A 94 -3.18 9.47 9.70
CA GLU A 94 -4.11 8.37 9.85
C GLU A 94 -4.08 7.60 8.54
N LYS A 95 -3.25 6.57 8.48
CA LYS A 95 -3.12 5.74 7.28
C LYS A 95 -4.26 4.73 7.23
N ILE A 96 -5.03 4.77 6.16
CA ILE A 96 -6.11 3.82 5.94
C ILE A 96 -5.67 2.91 4.80
N CYS A 97 -5.34 1.66 5.14
CA CYS A 97 -4.74 0.72 4.22
C CYS A 97 -5.77 -0.32 3.79
N THR A 98 -6.02 -0.42 2.49
CA THR A 98 -6.85 -1.47 1.92
C THR A 98 -5.93 -2.48 1.25
N ILE A 99 -6.01 -3.74 1.67
CA ILE A 99 -5.21 -4.84 1.15
C ILE A 99 -6.08 -5.64 0.21
N TYR A 100 -5.60 -5.79 -1.02
CA TYR A 100 -6.25 -6.60 -2.06
C TYR A 100 -5.45 -7.86 -2.30
N VAL A 101 -6.14 -8.92 -2.69
CA VAL A 101 -5.49 -10.07 -3.33
C VAL A 101 -5.79 -9.95 -4.82
N ALA A 102 -4.76 -10.06 -5.65
CA ALA A 102 -4.88 -9.94 -7.10
C ALA A 102 -3.92 -10.91 -7.79
N HIS A 103 -4.07 -11.04 -9.11
CA HIS A 103 -3.27 -11.97 -9.89
C HIS A 103 -2.36 -11.21 -10.84
N PRO A 104 -1.02 -11.44 -10.79
CA PRO A 104 -0.12 -10.86 -11.78
C PRO A 104 -0.30 -11.57 -13.12
N VAL A 105 -0.48 -10.82 -14.20
CA VAL A 105 -0.79 -11.39 -15.51
C VAL A 105 0.17 -10.98 -16.61
N TYR A 106 0.91 -9.90 -16.41
CA TYR A 106 1.83 -9.42 -17.43
C TYR A 106 2.91 -8.56 -16.78
N GLN A 107 4.17 -8.82 -17.15
CA GLN A 107 5.30 -8.00 -16.69
C GLN A 107 5.91 -7.31 -17.89
N LYS A 108 6.11 -5.98 -17.78
CA LYS A 108 6.79 -5.21 -18.81
C LYS A 108 8.25 -5.60 -18.84
N SER A 109 8.76 -5.90 -20.04
CA SER A 109 10.19 -6.16 -20.23
C SER A 109 11.00 -4.88 -20.02
N ALA A 110 12.14 -5.04 -19.39
CA ALA A 110 13.07 -3.92 -19.18
C ALA A 110 13.67 -3.45 -20.49
#